data_560ad625490d66fe1f66003569d3e7a5
#
_entry.id   560ad625490d66fe1f66003569d3e7a5
#
_cell.length_a   1.000
_cell.length_b   1.000
_cell.length_c   1.000
_cell.angle_alpha   90.00
_cell.angle_beta   90.00
_cell.angle_gamma   90.00
#
_symmetry.space_group_name_H-M   'P 1'
#
loop_
_entity.id
_entity.type
_entity.pdbx_description
1 polymer ?
#
loop_
_entity_poly.entity_id
_entity_poly.type
_entity_poly.pdbx_seq_one_letter_code
_entity_poly.pdbx_strand_id
1 'polypeptide(L)'
;VRAGEEMTVEAQFRNTGLATWYQDYTNLGTVETQDRCPGFDTVSGWYKCNRARFLESSVAPGEIATFRMTWKVPANKISYTFHEAFRLVVDEVVWFSEPTVAWDITVLPATGTTVSGPPVDGNPNNYNYEFVSHSSSSQTIRPGQIASFTIKLKNTGTATWYQDYFNLGTTHPQDNVPGFDVNLADRSADGWYKCNRIRFTETQVAPGETATFTFDLTAPSNKVTGTYRYYLQPVVDEVAWVKPDIGMYFEITVE
;
A
#
# COMPACT_ATOMS: atom_id res chain seq x y z
N VAL A 1 -12.52 -17.25 0.85
CA VAL A 1 -12.54 -16.50 -0.42
C VAL A 1 -11.49 -17.08 -1.36
N ARG A 2 -11.64 -16.94 -2.68
CA ARG A 2 -10.67 -17.40 -3.67
C ARG A 2 -9.88 -16.23 -4.26
N ALA A 3 -8.69 -16.52 -4.74
CA ALA A 3 -7.91 -15.56 -5.52
C ALA A 3 -8.74 -15.04 -6.72
N GLY A 4 -8.78 -13.72 -6.90
CA GLY A 4 -9.58 -13.01 -7.89
C GLY A 4 -11.01 -12.63 -7.44
N GLU A 5 -11.50 -13.18 -6.34
CA GLU A 5 -12.84 -12.88 -5.82
C GLU A 5 -12.86 -11.65 -4.91
N GLU A 6 -14.04 -11.07 -4.76
CA GLU A 6 -14.30 -10.00 -3.79
C GLU A 6 -14.90 -10.58 -2.50
N MET A 7 -14.61 -9.93 -1.39
CA MET A 7 -15.20 -10.21 -0.09
C MET A 7 -15.56 -8.92 0.62
N THR A 8 -16.67 -8.94 1.35
CA THR A 8 -17.12 -7.81 2.16
C THR A 8 -17.17 -8.22 3.62
N VAL A 9 -16.63 -7.37 4.48
CA VAL A 9 -16.72 -7.49 5.94
C VAL A 9 -17.39 -6.26 6.53
N GLU A 10 -17.97 -6.41 7.72
CA GLU A 10 -18.62 -5.32 8.43
C GLU A 10 -18.21 -5.31 9.89
N ALA A 11 -18.03 -4.12 10.44
CA ALA A 11 -17.83 -3.87 11.86
C ALA A 11 -18.68 -2.70 12.32
N GLN A 12 -19.19 -2.76 13.53
CA GLN A 12 -19.99 -1.70 14.14
C GLN A 12 -19.36 -1.24 15.45
N PHE A 13 -19.31 0.08 15.62
CA PHE A 13 -18.78 0.72 16.82
C PHE A 13 -19.79 1.73 17.36
N ARG A 14 -20.09 1.64 18.65
CA ARG A 14 -20.91 2.63 19.33
C ARG A 14 -20.04 3.80 19.78
N ASN A 15 -20.44 5.01 19.48
CA ASN A 15 -19.82 6.21 20.03
C ASN A 15 -20.19 6.36 21.51
N THR A 16 -19.31 5.96 22.39
CA THR A 16 -19.49 6.09 23.86
C THR A 16 -18.83 7.37 24.39
N GLY A 17 -18.23 8.18 23.51
CA GLY A 17 -17.59 9.45 23.87
C GLY A 17 -18.60 10.61 23.93
N LEU A 18 -18.08 11.82 24.10
CA LEU A 18 -18.86 13.04 24.16
C LEU A 18 -18.83 13.84 22.83
N ALA A 19 -17.88 13.53 21.95
CA ALA A 19 -17.74 14.21 20.67
C ALA A 19 -18.42 13.41 19.55
N THR A 20 -19.02 14.10 18.58
CA THR A 20 -19.55 13.51 17.35
C THR A 20 -18.37 13.08 16.47
N TRP A 21 -18.46 11.86 15.93
CA TRP A 21 -17.53 11.35 14.91
C TRP A 21 -17.98 11.84 13.53
N TYR A 22 -17.04 12.33 12.75
CA TYR A 22 -17.27 12.74 11.37
C TYR A 22 -16.48 11.85 10.42
N GLN A 23 -17.09 11.48 9.31
CA GLN A 23 -16.56 10.54 8.32
C GLN A 23 -15.17 10.96 7.76
N ASP A 24 -14.90 12.26 7.68
CA ASP A 24 -13.63 12.77 7.14
C ASP A 24 -12.46 12.68 8.12
N TYR A 25 -12.72 12.47 9.40
CA TYR A 25 -11.69 12.46 10.44
C TYR A 25 -11.61 11.14 11.18
N THR A 26 -12.76 10.49 11.44
CA THR A 26 -12.80 9.25 12.21
C THR A 26 -12.89 8.05 11.28
N ASN A 27 -11.88 7.21 11.29
CA ASN A 27 -11.73 6.08 10.38
C ASN A 27 -11.43 4.79 11.16
N LEU A 28 -11.53 3.66 10.48
CA LEU A 28 -11.01 2.39 10.95
C LEU A 28 -9.66 2.16 10.27
N GLY A 29 -8.59 2.25 11.02
CA GLY A 29 -7.22 2.16 10.54
C GLY A 29 -6.57 0.81 10.82
N THR A 30 -5.66 0.37 9.95
CA THR A 30 -4.91 -0.89 10.14
C THR A 30 -3.95 -0.80 11.32
N VAL A 31 -3.88 -1.88 12.11
CA VAL A 31 -2.92 -2.09 13.19
C VAL A 31 -2.17 -3.41 12.96
N GLU A 32 -1.20 -3.75 13.80
CA GLU A 32 -0.31 -4.91 13.60
C GLU A 32 0.55 -4.82 12.32
N THR A 33 1.25 -4.01 12.20
CA THR A 33 2.02 -2.87 11.75
C THR A 33 1.07 -1.72 11.44
N GLN A 34 1.08 -0.72 12.30
CA GLN A 34 0.20 0.44 12.18
C GLN A 34 0.42 1.15 10.85
N ASP A 35 -0.69 1.58 10.24
CA ASP A 35 -0.72 2.30 8.97
C ASP A 35 -0.25 1.52 7.72
N ARG A 36 -0.09 0.20 7.80
CA ARG A 36 0.16 -0.60 6.61
C ARG A 36 -1.09 -0.72 5.72
N CYS A 37 -0.91 -0.99 4.43
CA CYS A 37 -2.01 -1.40 3.59
C CYS A 37 -2.30 -2.89 3.77
N PRO A 38 -3.59 -3.31 3.80
CA PRO A 38 -3.94 -4.72 3.75
C PRO A 38 -3.33 -5.45 2.56
N GLY A 39 -3.15 -6.75 2.68
CA GLY A 39 -2.66 -7.61 1.60
C GLY A 39 -3.62 -7.78 0.41
N PHE A 40 -4.72 -7.02 0.36
CA PHE A 40 -5.80 -7.10 -0.61
C PHE A 40 -6.02 -5.75 -1.29
N ASP A 41 -6.62 -5.77 -2.49
CA ASP A 41 -7.02 -4.56 -3.18
C ASP A 41 -8.27 -3.97 -2.52
N THR A 42 -8.27 -2.69 -2.20
CA THR A 42 -9.43 -1.99 -1.65
C THR A 42 -10.42 -1.65 -2.77
N VAL A 43 -11.71 -1.99 -2.60
CA VAL A 43 -12.77 -1.77 -3.62
C VAL A 43 -13.75 -0.69 -3.16
N SER A 44 -14.43 -0.90 -2.04
CA SER A 44 -15.41 0.05 -1.50
C SER A 44 -15.35 0.14 0.02
N GLY A 45 -15.80 1.26 0.58
CA GLY A 45 -15.74 1.54 2.01
C GLY A 45 -14.37 2.09 2.48
N TRP A 46 -13.45 2.37 1.57
CA TRP A 46 -12.10 2.83 1.85
C TRP A 46 -11.91 4.30 1.46
N TYR A 47 -11.26 5.04 2.33
CA TYR A 47 -10.76 6.40 2.06
C TYR A 47 -9.33 6.39 1.53
N LYS A 48 -8.50 5.57 2.17
CA LYS A 48 -7.13 5.23 1.77
C LYS A 48 -6.99 3.71 1.89
N CYS A 49 -5.93 3.13 1.36
CA CYS A 49 -5.71 1.69 1.48
C CYS A 49 -5.70 1.19 2.95
N ASN A 50 -5.35 2.04 3.90
CA ASN A 50 -5.24 1.75 5.32
C ASN A 50 -6.28 2.47 6.19
N ARG A 51 -7.31 3.07 5.57
CA ARG A 51 -8.39 3.80 6.25
C ARG A 51 -9.74 3.43 5.65
N ALA A 52 -10.60 2.81 6.44
CA ALA A 52 -11.97 2.58 6.08
C ALA A 52 -12.88 3.63 6.71
N ARG A 53 -13.87 4.09 5.94
CA ARG A 53 -14.92 5.03 6.37
C ARG A 53 -16.16 4.29 6.85
N PHE A 54 -16.87 4.84 7.83
CA PHE A 54 -18.21 4.39 8.16
C PHE A 54 -19.24 4.92 7.15
N LEU A 55 -20.42 4.32 7.13
CA LEU A 55 -21.47 4.61 6.13
C LEU A 55 -22.22 5.92 6.42
N GLU A 56 -22.37 6.26 7.69
CA GLU A 56 -23.06 7.45 8.17
C GLU A 56 -22.22 8.70 7.89
N SER A 57 -22.82 9.87 7.67
CA SER A 57 -22.09 11.14 7.51
C SER A 57 -21.47 11.62 8.83
N SER A 58 -22.13 11.31 9.95
CA SER A 58 -21.68 11.58 11.31
C SER A 58 -22.30 10.60 12.29
N VAL A 59 -21.68 10.41 13.44
CA VAL A 59 -22.15 9.51 14.51
C VAL A 59 -22.10 10.27 15.84
N ALA A 60 -23.25 10.67 16.35
CA ALA A 60 -23.36 11.38 17.61
C ALA A 60 -23.10 10.46 18.81
N PRO A 61 -22.84 11.01 20.00
CA PRO A 61 -22.77 10.24 21.23
C PRO A 61 -23.97 9.31 21.41
N GLY A 62 -23.71 8.02 21.64
CA GLY A 62 -24.72 6.97 21.78
C GLY A 62 -25.10 6.26 20.47
N GLU A 63 -24.80 6.81 19.32
CA GLU A 63 -25.09 6.22 18.01
C GLU A 63 -24.03 5.18 17.59
N ILE A 64 -24.30 4.48 16.48
CA ILE A 64 -23.45 3.40 15.93
C ILE A 64 -22.90 3.83 14.60
N ALA A 65 -21.58 3.71 14.43
CA ALA A 65 -20.87 3.77 13.17
C ALA A 65 -20.82 2.38 12.54
N THR A 66 -21.14 2.26 11.27
CA THR A 66 -21.09 1.02 10.50
C THR A 66 -19.98 1.10 9.44
N PHE A 67 -18.94 0.30 9.60
CA PHE A 67 -17.86 0.16 8.62
C PHE A 67 -18.14 -1.07 7.76
N ARG A 68 -18.38 -0.85 6.47
CA ARG A 68 -18.54 -1.93 5.49
C ARG A 68 -17.43 -1.82 4.45
N MET A 69 -16.55 -2.80 4.45
CA MET A 69 -15.32 -2.81 3.65
C MET A 69 -15.36 -3.95 2.65
N THR A 70 -15.10 -3.64 1.38
CA THR A 70 -14.94 -4.65 0.35
C THR A 70 -13.49 -4.69 -0.11
N TRP A 71 -12.93 -5.89 -0.12
CA TRP A 71 -11.63 -6.19 -0.70
C TRP A 71 -11.78 -7.08 -1.92
N LYS A 72 -10.87 -6.94 -2.86
CA LYS A 72 -10.63 -7.91 -3.92
C LYS A 72 -9.34 -8.65 -3.62
N VAL A 73 -9.39 -9.96 -3.64
CA VAL A 73 -8.21 -10.80 -3.51
C VAL A 73 -7.47 -10.77 -4.84
N PRO A 74 -6.19 -10.35 -4.91
CA PRO A 74 -5.41 -10.44 -6.13
C PRO A 74 -5.43 -11.85 -6.72
N ALA A 75 -5.56 -11.97 -8.04
CA ALA A 75 -5.71 -13.26 -8.70
C ALA A 75 -4.49 -14.19 -8.55
N ASN A 76 -3.35 -13.61 -8.25
CA ASN A 76 -2.08 -14.31 -8.03
C ASN A 76 -1.81 -14.69 -6.57
N LYS A 77 -2.75 -14.41 -5.63
CA LYS A 77 -2.56 -14.80 -4.23
C LYS A 77 -2.51 -16.32 -4.08
N ILE A 78 -1.51 -16.77 -3.35
CA ILE A 78 -1.37 -18.17 -2.96
C ILE A 78 -2.30 -18.51 -1.81
N SER A 79 -2.55 -19.81 -1.59
CA SER A 79 -3.33 -20.30 -0.45
C SER A 79 -2.64 -19.95 0.87
N TYR A 80 -3.22 -19.04 1.63
CA TYR A 80 -2.71 -18.60 2.93
C TYR A 80 -3.83 -17.96 3.75
N THR A 81 -3.66 -17.93 5.07
CA THR A 81 -4.57 -17.20 5.97
C THR A 81 -3.91 -15.87 6.35
N PHE A 82 -4.55 -14.78 5.97
CA PHE A 82 -4.14 -13.42 6.28
C PHE A 82 -4.87 -12.93 7.52
N HIS A 83 -4.14 -12.35 8.46
CA HIS A 83 -4.70 -11.71 9.64
C HIS A 83 -4.73 -10.20 9.41
N GLU A 84 -5.92 -9.60 9.36
CA GLU A 84 -6.12 -8.17 9.14
C GLU A 84 -6.81 -7.54 10.34
N ALA A 85 -6.08 -6.73 11.10
CA ALA A 85 -6.53 -6.12 12.34
C ALA A 85 -6.67 -4.59 12.21
N PHE A 86 -7.69 -4.03 12.86
CA PHE A 86 -8.08 -2.63 12.76
C PHE A 86 -8.48 -2.04 14.10
N ARG A 87 -8.26 -0.72 14.24
CA ARG A 87 -8.78 0.11 15.35
C ARG A 87 -9.34 1.41 14.83
N LEU A 88 -10.20 2.01 15.63
CA LEU A 88 -10.64 3.38 15.38
C LEU A 88 -9.46 4.36 15.53
N VAL A 89 -9.45 5.35 14.66
CA VAL A 89 -8.50 6.44 14.66
C VAL A 89 -9.23 7.74 14.32
N VAL A 90 -8.91 8.81 15.04
CA VAL A 90 -9.18 10.17 14.58
C VAL A 90 -7.87 10.66 13.97
N ASP A 91 -7.83 10.73 12.64
CA ASP A 91 -6.61 11.03 11.91
C ASP A 91 -5.97 12.33 12.41
N GLU A 92 -4.65 12.32 12.55
CA GLU A 92 -3.81 13.40 13.10
C GLU A 92 -4.06 13.76 14.57
N VAL A 93 -4.98 13.06 15.27
CA VAL A 93 -5.33 13.35 16.66
C VAL A 93 -5.00 12.18 17.58
N VAL A 94 -5.64 11.01 17.38
CA VAL A 94 -5.50 9.89 18.32
C VAL A 94 -5.90 8.55 17.70
N TRP A 95 -5.16 7.52 18.06
CA TRP A 95 -5.57 6.12 17.93
C TRP A 95 -6.28 5.68 19.18
N PHE A 96 -7.46 5.07 19.04
CA PHE A 96 -8.14 4.45 20.18
C PHE A 96 -7.33 3.22 20.62
N SER A 97 -7.23 3.03 21.92
CA SER A 97 -6.51 1.88 22.47
C SER A 97 -7.25 0.55 22.27
N GLU A 98 -8.56 0.57 22.30
CA GLU A 98 -9.47 -0.59 22.19
C GLU A 98 -10.86 -0.13 21.69
N PRO A 99 -11.69 -1.03 21.11
CA PRO A 99 -11.35 -2.41 20.77
C PRO A 99 -10.56 -2.53 19.47
N THR A 100 -9.82 -3.63 19.32
CA THR A 100 -9.30 -4.10 18.03
C THR A 100 -10.31 -5.06 17.43
N VAL A 101 -10.63 -4.86 16.14
CA VAL A 101 -11.40 -5.83 15.35
C VAL A 101 -10.47 -6.46 14.32
N ALA A 102 -10.56 -7.77 14.13
CA ALA A 102 -9.71 -8.50 13.21
C ALA A 102 -10.49 -9.55 12.42
N TRP A 103 -9.96 -9.86 11.23
CA TRP A 103 -10.47 -10.94 10.39
C TRP A 103 -9.31 -11.84 9.96
N ASP A 104 -9.49 -13.16 10.14
CA ASP A 104 -8.65 -14.18 9.55
C ASP A 104 -9.23 -14.58 8.20
N ILE A 105 -8.54 -14.21 7.13
CA ILE A 105 -9.01 -14.38 5.76
C ILE A 105 -8.22 -15.51 5.11
N THR A 106 -8.85 -16.69 4.99
CA THR A 106 -8.25 -17.81 4.27
C THR A 106 -8.50 -17.64 2.77
N VAL A 107 -7.43 -17.47 2.01
CA VAL A 107 -7.45 -17.41 0.54
C VAL A 107 -7.22 -18.80 0.00
N LEU A 108 -8.08 -19.24 -0.92
CA LEU A 108 -7.94 -20.46 -1.70
C LEU A 108 -7.48 -20.12 -3.13
N PRO A 109 -6.80 -21.02 -3.84
CA PRO A 109 -6.47 -20.80 -5.24
C PRO A 109 -7.70 -20.49 -6.08
N ALA A 110 -7.55 -19.70 -7.14
CA ALA A 110 -8.63 -19.46 -8.10
C ALA A 110 -9.14 -20.78 -8.70
N THR A 111 -10.46 -20.86 -8.97
CA THR A 111 -11.04 -22.09 -9.54
C THR A 111 -10.58 -22.24 -10.99
N GLY A 112 -9.95 -23.38 -11.32
CA GLY A 112 -9.56 -23.70 -12.71
C GLY A 112 -8.26 -23.06 -13.18
N THR A 113 -7.53 -22.34 -12.34
CA THR A 113 -6.18 -21.88 -12.64
C THR A 113 -5.17 -22.93 -12.13
N THR A 114 -4.59 -23.68 -13.05
CA THR A 114 -3.14 -23.90 -12.95
C THR A 114 -2.55 -22.50 -12.87
N VAL A 115 -1.82 -22.18 -11.79
CA VAL A 115 -1.10 -20.91 -11.65
C VAL A 115 -0.20 -20.78 -12.88
N SER A 116 -0.68 -20.08 -13.89
CA SER A 116 0.00 -19.86 -15.17
C SER A 116 0.68 -18.49 -15.15
N GLY A 117 1.35 -18.20 -14.05
CA GLY A 117 2.41 -17.22 -14.02
C GLY A 117 3.72 -17.99 -13.82
N PRO A 118 4.85 -17.49 -14.32
CA PRO A 118 6.12 -18.10 -13.96
C PRO A 118 6.22 -18.11 -12.43
N PRO A 119 6.64 -19.23 -11.84
CA PRO A 119 6.70 -19.34 -10.39
C PRO A 119 7.66 -18.27 -9.87
N VAL A 120 7.21 -17.51 -8.87
CA VAL A 120 8.13 -16.68 -8.09
C VAL A 120 9.19 -17.61 -7.52
N ASP A 121 10.45 -17.30 -7.75
CA ASP A 121 11.52 -18.00 -7.07
C ASP A 121 11.44 -17.66 -5.58
N GLY A 122 11.07 -18.63 -4.76
CA GLY A 122 10.93 -18.48 -3.31
C GLY A 122 12.27 -18.33 -2.58
N ASN A 123 13.41 -18.42 -3.28
CA ASN A 123 14.71 -18.23 -2.67
C ASN A 123 15.14 -16.75 -2.69
N PRO A 124 15.16 -16.05 -1.54
CA PRO A 124 15.52 -14.62 -1.49
C PRO A 124 16.95 -14.36 -1.97
N ASN A 125 17.86 -15.32 -1.94
CA ASN A 125 19.25 -15.16 -2.37
C ASN A 125 19.41 -15.06 -3.89
N ASN A 126 18.38 -15.42 -4.66
CA ASN A 126 18.38 -15.32 -6.11
C ASN A 126 17.99 -13.92 -6.62
N TYR A 127 17.52 -13.06 -5.72
CA TYR A 127 17.19 -11.66 -6.03
C TYR A 127 18.33 -10.75 -5.58
N ASN A 128 18.84 -9.96 -6.53
CA ASN A 128 19.86 -8.97 -6.26
C ASN A 128 19.71 -7.81 -7.24
N TYR A 129 20.16 -6.62 -6.86
CA TYR A 129 20.04 -5.44 -7.69
C TYR A 129 21.26 -4.53 -7.61
N GLU A 130 21.42 -3.73 -8.64
CA GLU A 130 22.33 -2.61 -8.71
C GLU A 130 21.54 -1.33 -9.02
N PHE A 131 21.81 -0.26 -8.28
CA PHE A 131 21.25 1.05 -8.57
C PHE A 131 21.89 1.62 -9.84
N VAL A 132 21.07 2.00 -10.82
CA VAL A 132 21.55 2.56 -12.10
C VAL A 132 21.44 4.08 -12.10
N SER A 133 20.23 4.61 -11.84
CA SER A 133 19.97 6.04 -11.88
C SER A 133 18.63 6.42 -11.26
N HIS A 134 18.45 7.71 -11.01
CA HIS A 134 17.17 8.34 -10.75
C HIS A 134 17.06 9.66 -11.55
N SER A 135 15.84 10.13 -11.82
CA SER A 135 15.59 11.40 -12.52
C SER A 135 16.01 12.60 -11.66
N SER A 136 15.46 12.66 -10.47
CA SER A 136 15.78 13.58 -9.39
C SER A 136 15.40 12.91 -8.08
N SER A 137 16.19 13.11 -7.04
CA SER A 137 15.82 12.64 -5.70
C SER A 137 14.98 13.66 -4.94
N SER A 138 14.83 14.89 -5.44
CA SER A 138 14.10 15.97 -4.77
C SER A 138 13.32 16.82 -5.75
N GLN A 139 12.09 17.19 -5.37
CA GLN A 139 11.23 18.12 -6.10
C GLN A 139 10.53 19.07 -5.15
N THR A 140 10.29 20.31 -5.62
CA THR A 140 9.52 21.32 -4.91
C THR A 140 8.20 21.53 -5.62
N ILE A 141 7.09 21.41 -4.89
CA ILE A 141 5.71 21.54 -5.42
C ILE A 141 4.83 22.31 -4.44
N ARG A 142 3.68 22.75 -4.93
CA ARG A 142 2.60 23.34 -4.11
C ARG A 142 1.50 22.32 -3.81
N PRO A 143 0.68 22.53 -2.78
CA PRO A 143 -0.53 21.75 -2.58
C PRO A 143 -1.36 21.62 -3.85
N GLY A 144 -1.83 20.42 -4.17
CA GLY A 144 -2.56 20.09 -5.41
C GLY A 144 -1.69 19.80 -6.62
N GLN A 145 -0.37 19.99 -6.56
CA GLN A 145 0.55 19.68 -7.66
C GLN A 145 1.12 18.26 -7.56
N ILE A 146 1.63 17.76 -8.69
CA ILE A 146 2.21 16.43 -8.85
C ILE A 146 3.74 16.52 -8.83
N ALA A 147 4.38 15.62 -8.09
CA ALA A 147 5.80 15.32 -8.18
C ALA A 147 5.98 13.97 -8.89
N SER A 148 6.86 13.91 -9.90
CA SER A 148 7.12 12.72 -10.72
C SER A 148 8.56 12.25 -10.55
N PHE A 149 8.76 10.97 -10.30
CA PHE A 149 10.08 10.37 -10.08
C PHE A 149 10.28 9.16 -11.00
N THR A 150 11.54 8.94 -11.38
CA THR A 150 11.96 7.72 -12.08
C THR A 150 13.18 7.15 -11.39
N ILE A 151 13.17 5.84 -11.12
CA ILE A 151 14.31 5.09 -10.59
C ILE A 151 14.58 3.92 -11.54
N LYS A 152 15.86 3.64 -11.82
CA LYS A 152 16.28 2.48 -12.61
C LYS A 152 17.16 1.57 -11.78
N LEU A 153 16.82 0.27 -11.80
CA LEU A 153 17.58 -0.78 -11.12
C LEU A 153 17.92 -1.88 -12.12
N LYS A 154 19.16 -2.34 -12.11
CA LYS A 154 19.59 -3.50 -12.88
C LYS A 154 19.40 -4.78 -12.07
N ASN A 155 18.85 -5.81 -12.69
CA ASN A 155 18.77 -7.13 -12.10
C ASN A 155 20.15 -7.81 -12.13
N THR A 156 20.80 -7.90 -11.00
CA THR A 156 22.09 -8.59 -10.84
C THR A 156 21.93 -9.95 -10.16
N GLY A 157 20.69 -10.37 -9.89
CA GLY A 157 20.38 -11.70 -9.38
C GLY A 157 20.33 -12.76 -10.48
N THR A 158 19.91 -13.97 -10.09
CA THR A 158 19.70 -15.10 -11.00
C THR A 158 18.22 -15.34 -11.31
N ALA A 159 17.31 -14.79 -10.49
CA ALA A 159 15.87 -14.85 -10.71
C ALA A 159 15.41 -13.73 -11.65
N THR A 160 14.48 -14.04 -12.55
CA THR A 160 13.75 -13.02 -13.31
C THR A 160 12.80 -12.25 -12.38
N TRP A 161 12.76 -10.94 -12.49
CA TRP A 161 11.79 -10.11 -11.78
C TRP A 161 10.50 -10.04 -12.58
N TYR A 162 9.38 -10.27 -11.90
CA TYR A 162 8.05 -10.13 -12.49
C TYR A 162 7.30 -8.99 -11.83
N GLN A 163 6.62 -8.17 -12.63
CA GLN A 163 5.94 -6.94 -12.21
C GLN A 163 4.94 -7.17 -11.05
N ASP A 164 4.32 -8.35 -10.97
CA ASP A 164 3.34 -8.65 -9.93
C ASP A 164 3.96 -8.98 -8.57
N TYR A 165 5.26 -9.24 -8.50
CA TYR A 165 5.94 -9.68 -7.29
C TYR A 165 7.09 -8.78 -6.87
N PHE A 166 7.90 -8.31 -7.82
CA PHE A 166 9.05 -7.46 -7.52
C PHE A 166 8.65 -5.99 -7.63
N ASN A 167 8.73 -5.27 -6.52
CA ASN A 167 8.31 -3.88 -6.42
C ASN A 167 9.37 -3.04 -5.69
N LEU A 168 9.28 -1.71 -5.78
CA LEU A 168 9.87 -0.83 -4.78
C LEU A 168 8.85 -0.64 -3.65
N GLY A 169 9.22 -1.04 -2.45
CA GLY A 169 8.44 -0.83 -1.24
C GLY A 169 8.94 0.37 -0.46
N THR A 170 8.03 1.09 0.19
CA THR A 170 8.39 2.16 1.15
C THR A 170 9.00 1.55 2.40
N THR A 171 10.03 2.21 2.93
CA THR A 171 10.77 1.72 4.10
C THR A 171 11.11 2.87 5.06
N HIS A 172 11.64 2.55 6.24
CA HIS A 172 12.00 3.50 7.29
C HIS A 172 10.83 4.37 7.83
N PRO A 173 9.78 3.73 8.40
CA PRO A 173 9.58 2.29 8.64
C PRO A 173 9.10 1.52 7.41
N GLN A 174 9.28 0.19 7.41
CA GLN A 174 8.79 -0.67 6.33
C GLN A 174 7.27 -0.54 6.19
N ASP A 175 6.83 -0.55 4.91
CA ASP A 175 5.40 -0.52 4.54
C ASP A 175 4.66 0.76 4.96
N ASN A 176 5.38 1.85 5.29
CA ASN A 176 4.73 3.12 5.57
C ASN A 176 4.00 3.64 4.32
N VAL A 177 2.96 4.43 4.56
CA VAL A 177 2.19 5.08 3.49
C VAL A 177 2.64 6.52 3.37
N PRO A 178 3.11 6.97 2.19
CA PRO A 178 3.37 8.37 1.96
C PRO A 178 2.11 9.20 2.23
N GLY A 179 2.24 10.31 2.94
CA GLY A 179 1.12 11.22 3.18
C GLY A 179 0.81 12.09 1.94
N PHE A 180 0.93 11.55 0.74
CA PHE A 180 0.60 12.11 -0.55
C PHE A 180 -0.45 11.25 -1.22
N ASP A 181 -1.26 11.85 -2.09
CA ASP A 181 -2.27 11.09 -2.83
C ASP A 181 -1.60 10.33 -3.98
N VAL A 182 -1.97 9.07 -4.13
CA VAL A 182 -1.56 8.18 -5.20
C VAL A 182 -2.81 7.66 -5.92
N ASN A 183 -2.79 7.62 -7.24
CA ASN A 183 -3.94 7.18 -8.02
C ASN A 183 -4.00 5.65 -8.11
N LEU A 184 -4.64 5.02 -7.16
CA LEU A 184 -4.83 3.57 -7.15
C LEU A 184 -5.95 3.09 -8.10
N ALA A 185 -6.77 4.00 -8.64
CA ALA A 185 -7.83 3.64 -9.58
C ALA A 185 -7.30 3.34 -10.99
N ASP A 186 -6.25 4.06 -11.41
CA ASP A 186 -5.50 3.76 -12.63
C ASP A 186 -4.05 3.41 -12.30
N ARG A 187 -3.82 2.16 -11.96
CA ARG A 187 -2.53 1.62 -11.52
C ARG A 187 -1.44 1.66 -12.60
N SER A 188 -1.79 2.01 -13.83
CA SER A 188 -0.82 2.17 -14.94
C SER A 188 -0.36 3.60 -15.10
N ALA A 189 -1.10 4.57 -14.57
CA ALA A 189 -0.86 5.99 -14.83
C ALA A 189 0.20 6.62 -13.93
N ASP A 190 0.29 6.19 -12.66
CA ASP A 190 1.18 6.81 -11.68
C ASP A 190 2.23 5.87 -11.05
N GLY A 191 2.35 4.65 -11.54
CA GLY A 191 3.34 3.67 -11.11
C GLY A 191 3.04 2.97 -9.77
N TRP A 192 2.07 3.45 -8.99
CA TRP A 192 1.72 2.85 -7.72
C TRP A 192 0.80 1.64 -7.89
N TYR A 193 1.26 0.50 -7.43
CA TYR A 193 0.47 -0.74 -7.37
C TYR A 193 -0.39 -0.82 -6.09
N LYS A 194 0.19 -0.40 -4.99
CA LYS A 194 -0.43 -0.17 -3.68
C LYS A 194 0.11 1.16 -3.16
N CYS A 195 -0.50 1.70 -2.13
CA CYS A 195 -0.03 2.95 -1.53
C CYS A 195 1.40 2.89 -0.94
N ASN A 196 2.01 1.70 -0.89
CA ASN A 196 3.37 1.45 -0.42
C ASN A 196 4.20 0.58 -1.37
N ARG A 197 3.73 0.40 -2.62
CA ARG A 197 4.43 -0.40 -3.65
C ARG A 197 4.40 0.29 -4.99
N ILE A 198 5.56 0.44 -5.60
CA ILE A 198 5.75 0.99 -6.94
C ILE A 198 6.18 -0.14 -7.86
N ARG A 199 5.48 -0.31 -8.98
CA ARG A 199 5.82 -1.26 -10.04
C ARG A 199 6.84 -0.69 -11.01
N PHE A 200 7.63 -1.56 -11.63
CA PHE A 200 8.39 -1.20 -12.83
C PHE A 200 7.49 -1.27 -14.08
N THR A 201 7.90 -0.63 -15.16
CA THR A 201 7.08 -0.46 -16.39
C THR A 201 7.13 -1.67 -17.30
N GLU A 202 8.19 -2.47 -17.23
CA GLU A 202 8.37 -3.69 -17.99
C GLU A 202 7.47 -4.81 -17.43
N THR A 203 7.09 -5.80 -18.21
CA THR A 203 6.32 -6.96 -17.72
C THR A 203 7.18 -7.92 -16.89
N GLN A 204 8.45 -8.01 -17.26
CA GLN A 204 9.48 -8.79 -16.58
C GLN A 204 10.86 -8.19 -16.83
N VAL A 205 11.82 -8.51 -15.98
CA VAL A 205 13.22 -8.07 -16.08
C VAL A 205 14.13 -9.29 -15.82
N ALA A 206 14.74 -9.81 -16.87
CA ALA A 206 15.63 -10.96 -16.77
C ALA A 206 16.97 -10.57 -16.10
N PRO A 207 17.76 -11.54 -15.61
CA PRO A 207 19.12 -11.29 -15.15
C PRO A 207 19.94 -10.49 -16.16
N GLY A 208 20.55 -9.39 -15.69
CA GLY A 208 21.34 -8.46 -16.50
C GLY A 208 20.54 -7.31 -17.11
N GLU A 209 19.22 -7.36 -17.15
CA GLU A 209 18.35 -6.29 -17.67
C GLU A 209 18.08 -5.21 -16.61
N THR A 210 17.48 -4.10 -17.03
CA THR A 210 17.19 -2.94 -16.18
C THR A 210 15.70 -2.70 -16.09
N ALA A 211 15.19 -2.62 -14.88
CA ALA A 211 13.82 -2.20 -14.55
C ALA A 211 13.73 -0.68 -14.44
N THR A 212 12.61 -0.12 -14.92
CA THR A 212 12.29 1.31 -14.83
C THR A 212 11.06 1.49 -13.93
N PHE A 213 11.22 2.16 -12.80
CA PHE A 213 10.14 2.53 -11.89
C PHE A 213 9.84 4.02 -12.08
N THR A 214 8.69 4.33 -12.65
CA THR A 214 8.20 5.72 -12.78
C THR A 214 6.95 5.87 -11.92
N PHE A 215 6.90 6.90 -11.08
CA PHE A 215 5.78 7.10 -10.17
C PHE A 215 5.54 8.57 -9.87
N ASP A 216 4.26 8.88 -9.63
CA ASP A 216 3.76 10.20 -9.33
C ASP A 216 3.15 10.25 -7.93
N LEU A 217 3.26 11.41 -7.27
CA LEU A 217 2.59 11.72 -6.01
C LEU A 217 1.95 13.09 -6.10
N THR A 218 0.69 13.20 -5.73
CA THR A 218 -0.02 14.47 -5.67
C THR A 218 -0.01 15.00 -4.23
N ALA A 219 0.43 16.24 -4.03
CA ALA A 219 0.29 16.88 -2.72
C ALA A 219 -1.19 17.14 -2.44
N PRO A 220 -1.79 16.62 -1.35
CA PRO A 220 -3.13 17.00 -0.95
C PRO A 220 -3.27 18.53 -0.85
N SER A 221 -4.45 19.05 -1.15
CA SER A 221 -4.71 20.51 -1.12
C SER A 221 -4.49 21.15 0.26
N ASN A 222 -4.58 20.36 1.32
CA ASN A 222 -4.32 20.74 2.70
C ASN A 222 -2.94 20.33 3.22
N LYS A 223 -2.01 19.88 2.32
CA LYS A 223 -0.68 19.45 2.75
C LYS A 223 0.09 20.60 3.39
N VAL A 224 0.57 20.38 4.59
CA VAL A 224 1.38 21.35 5.33
C VAL A 224 2.70 21.61 4.60
N THR A 225 3.17 22.86 4.58
CA THR A 225 4.48 23.21 4.04
C THR A 225 5.60 22.51 4.81
N GLY A 226 6.62 22.05 4.11
CA GLY A 226 7.72 21.30 4.72
C GLY A 226 8.37 20.34 3.74
N THR A 227 9.44 19.70 4.19
CA THR A 227 10.18 18.70 3.40
C THR A 227 9.86 17.31 3.91
N TYR A 228 9.45 16.45 2.98
CA TYR A 228 9.01 15.09 3.22
C TYR A 228 9.93 14.12 2.50
N ARG A 229 10.61 13.24 3.23
CA ARG A 229 11.53 12.24 2.66
C ARG A 229 10.98 10.84 2.90
N TYR A 230 10.98 10.03 1.84
CA TYR A 230 10.53 8.65 1.87
C TYR A 230 11.59 7.73 1.29
N TYR A 231 11.92 6.71 2.05
CA TYR A 231 12.90 5.71 1.64
C TYR A 231 12.22 4.56 0.90
N LEU A 232 12.95 4.00 -0.05
CA LEU A 232 12.50 2.90 -0.91
C LEU A 232 13.52 1.76 -0.87
N GLN A 233 13.03 0.55 -0.88
CA GLN A 233 13.85 -0.66 -1.02
C GLN A 233 13.15 -1.66 -1.92
N PRO A 234 13.87 -2.39 -2.78
CA PRO A 234 13.27 -3.48 -3.54
C PRO A 234 12.72 -4.56 -2.62
N VAL A 235 11.55 -5.07 -2.96
CA VAL A 235 10.87 -6.15 -2.24
C VAL A 235 10.29 -7.14 -3.25
N VAL A 236 10.45 -8.42 -2.96
CA VAL A 236 9.70 -9.48 -3.61
C VAL A 236 8.57 -9.83 -2.65
N ASP A 237 7.38 -9.39 -2.97
CA ASP A 237 6.20 -9.58 -2.11
C ASP A 237 6.04 -11.07 -1.79
N GLU A 238 5.81 -11.36 -0.50
CA GLU A 238 5.67 -12.71 0.09
C GLU A 238 6.99 -13.53 0.16
N VAL A 239 8.13 -12.99 -0.31
CA VAL A 239 9.42 -13.67 -0.26
C VAL A 239 10.39 -12.94 0.67
N ALA A 240 10.81 -11.72 0.31
CA ALA A 240 11.75 -10.95 1.12
C ALA A 240 11.93 -9.51 0.65
N TRP A 241 12.39 -8.65 1.54
CA TRP A 241 13.05 -7.39 1.21
C TRP A 241 14.45 -7.68 0.66
N VAL A 242 14.74 -7.19 -0.54
CA VAL A 242 16.00 -7.49 -1.24
C VAL A 242 17.13 -6.69 -0.65
N LYS A 243 18.21 -7.34 -0.27
CA LYS A 243 19.40 -6.73 0.34
C LYS A 243 20.47 -6.41 -0.72
N PRO A 244 21.37 -5.45 -0.45
CA PRO A 244 21.37 -4.55 0.72
C PRO A 244 20.32 -3.44 0.61
N ASP A 245 19.90 -2.87 1.74
CA ASP A 245 19.22 -1.56 1.74
C ASP A 245 20.29 -0.48 1.56
N ILE A 246 20.24 0.22 0.42
CA ILE A 246 21.21 1.26 0.08
C ILE A 246 20.72 2.67 0.43
N GLY A 247 19.55 2.76 1.11
CA GLY A 247 18.96 4.04 1.50
C GLY A 247 18.47 4.88 0.32
N MET A 248 17.93 4.24 -0.73
CA MET A 248 17.26 4.99 -1.82
C MET A 248 16.12 5.81 -1.24
N TYR A 249 15.97 7.04 -1.70
CA TYR A 249 14.88 7.90 -1.26
C TYR A 249 14.40 8.83 -2.36
N PHE A 250 13.21 9.36 -2.19
CA PHE A 250 12.73 10.57 -2.84
C PHE A 250 12.31 11.59 -1.77
N GLU A 251 12.35 12.86 -2.15
CA GLU A 251 12.04 13.98 -1.26
C GLU A 251 11.13 14.97 -1.97
N ILE A 252 10.11 15.44 -1.27
CA ILE A 252 9.19 16.45 -1.77
C ILE A 252 9.17 17.61 -0.78
N THR A 253 9.52 18.80 -1.26
CA THR A 253 9.32 20.05 -0.53
C THR A 253 8.01 20.67 -0.96
N VAL A 254 7.10 20.90 -0.02
CA VAL A 254 5.80 21.56 -0.24
C VAL A 254 5.92 23.02 0.23
N GLU A 255 5.61 23.99 -0.65
CA GLU A 255 5.68 25.43 -0.40
C GLU A 255 4.31 26.10 -0.43
#